data_cd7244300636263b7f07895d13a75c6b
#
_entry.id   cd7244300636263b7f07895d13a75c6b
#
_cell.length_a   1.000
_cell.length_b   1.000
_cell.length_c   1.000
_cell.angle_alpha   90.00
_cell.angle_beta   90.00
_cell.angle_gamma   90.00
#
_symmetry.space_group_name_H-M   'P 1'
#
loop_
_entity.id
_entity.type
_entity.pdbx_description
1 polymer ?
#
loop_
_entity_poly.entity_id
_entity_poly.type
_entity_poly.pdbx_seq_one_letter_code
_entity_poly.pdbx_strand_id
1 'polypeptide(L)'
;MTGLFIIALGAGGIKPCVSAFMGDQIPNKSPQLMTKAFNAFYWAINLGSFFSFLVIPAMEQHYGYSWAFAVPGIFMGIATFVFWLGRKKYHRTPPERNNGRAGFWKVLFIVLFHGGWKNAEQRCGASAVEDARHILKILSIFVFIIPFWSIFEQTASSWVAQGSRMIPLSIPLPGGGDWSIGPAQIQAANPIFVMVFIPLITVFVYPKVVTLARPLVRLGTGLALSSVTFLIVAFLQYRLEGGASMSIAWQLIPYCVLTISEILHSTTGLEFAYTQAPLHLKSVITSFWNLTIFAGNMLVAAITFFLSNGESANAISTDRFILYAILAAVVAVAYSFRARRYGKTE
;
A
#
# COMPACT_ATOMS: atom_id res chain seq x y z
N MET A 1 -6.39 -10.47 21.86
CA MET A 1 -6.62 -9.05 21.59
C MET A 1 -5.47 -8.14 22.02
N THR A 2 -4.99 -8.22 23.28
CA THR A 2 -3.89 -7.37 23.79
C THR A 2 -2.60 -7.48 22.97
N GLY A 3 -2.19 -8.70 22.56
CA GLY A 3 -0.98 -8.89 21.74
C GLY A 3 -1.09 -8.23 20.36
N LEU A 4 -2.24 -8.31 19.70
CA LEU A 4 -2.47 -7.64 18.42
C LEU A 4 -2.43 -6.11 18.56
N PHE A 5 -2.94 -5.57 19.64
CA PHE A 5 -2.87 -4.14 19.93
C PHE A 5 -1.41 -3.67 20.13
N ILE A 6 -0.59 -4.44 20.86
CA ILE A 6 0.84 -4.14 21.05
C ILE A 6 1.60 -4.20 19.70
N ILE A 7 1.31 -5.21 18.86
CA ILE A 7 1.89 -5.32 17.52
C ILE A 7 1.52 -4.09 16.67
N ALA A 8 0.25 -3.68 16.71
CA ALA A 8 -0.23 -2.51 15.96
C ALA A 8 0.48 -1.22 16.38
N LEU A 9 0.65 -1.00 17.70
CA LEU A 9 1.40 0.15 18.23
C LEU A 9 2.86 0.13 17.77
N GLY A 10 3.53 -1.03 17.88
CA GLY A 10 4.92 -1.19 17.46
C GLY A 10 5.09 -0.95 15.95
N ALA A 11 4.24 -1.52 15.13
CA ALA A 11 4.26 -1.36 13.67
C ALA A 11 3.99 0.10 13.26
N GLY A 12 3.05 0.79 13.94
CA GLY A 12 2.74 2.19 13.69
C GLY A 12 3.93 3.13 13.97
N GLY A 13 4.75 2.82 14.99
CA GLY A 13 5.95 3.58 15.30
C GLY A 13 7.12 3.35 14.34
N ILE A 14 7.29 2.11 13.86
CA ILE A 14 8.45 1.73 13.04
C ILE A 14 8.25 2.03 11.55
N LYS A 15 7.11 1.64 10.97
CA LYS A 15 6.89 1.70 9.52
C LYS A 15 7.18 3.06 8.87
N PRO A 16 6.71 4.20 9.42
CA PRO A 16 6.98 5.50 8.82
C PRO A 16 8.45 5.91 8.92
N CYS A 17 9.17 5.41 9.93
CA CYS A 17 10.52 5.86 10.24
C CYS A 17 11.59 5.13 9.43
N VAL A 18 11.37 3.86 9.06
CA VAL A 18 12.44 3.02 8.46
C VAL A 18 12.92 3.56 7.12
N SER A 19 12.02 3.94 6.23
CA SER A 19 12.38 4.47 4.91
C SER A 19 13.09 5.83 5.00
N ALA A 20 12.62 6.72 5.88
CA ALA A 20 13.25 8.01 6.13
C ALA A 20 14.64 7.83 6.73
N PHE A 21 14.75 6.98 7.75
CA PHE A 21 16.02 6.65 8.39
C PHE A 21 17.04 6.06 7.42
N MET A 22 16.61 5.16 6.52
CA MET A 22 17.48 4.61 5.49
C MET A 22 17.99 5.70 4.55
N GLY A 23 17.13 6.63 4.12
CA GLY A 23 17.52 7.77 3.30
C GLY A 23 18.58 8.66 3.97
N ASP A 24 18.48 8.84 5.28
CA ASP A 24 19.45 9.64 6.06
C ASP A 24 20.82 8.97 6.20
N GLN A 25 20.92 7.64 6.03
CA GLN A 25 22.21 6.93 6.09
C GLN A 25 23.05 7.07 4.82
N ILE A 26 22.52 7.67 3.75
CA ILE A 26 23.23 7.77 2.46
C ILE A 26 24.14 8.99 2.44
N PRO A 27 25.47 8.80 2.33
CA PRO A 27 26.42 9.89 2.31
C PRO A 27 26.17 10.82 1.12
N ASN A 28 26.31 12.12 1.37
CA ASN A 28 26.19 13.18 0.35
C ASN A 28 24.90 13.18 -0.47
N LYS A 29 23.87 12.42 -0.05
CA LYS A 29 22.58 12.27 -0.73
C LYS A 29 22.73 12.07 -2.26
N SER A 30 23.76 11.29 -2.67
CA SER A 30 23.98 10.96 -4.07
C SER A 30 22.72 10.32 -4.68
N PRO A 31 22.13 10.89 -5.75
CA PRO A 31 20.88 10.37 -6.33
C PRO A 31 20.99 8.90 -6.77
N GLN A 32 22.16 8.53 -7.32
CA GLN A 32 22.39 7.16 -7.81
C GLN A 32 22.46 6.14 -6.67
N LEU A 33 23.14 6.50 -5.56
CA LEU A 33 23.25 5.64 -4.38
C LEU A 33 21.91 5.57 -3.65
N MET A 34 21.16 6.68 -3.60
CA MET A 34 19.80 6.74 -3.07
C MET A 34 18.88 5.75 -3.82
N THR A 35 18.86 5.81 -5.14
CA THR A 35 18.06 4.90 -5.96
C THR A 35 18.43 3.43 -5.73
N LYS A 36 19.72 3.11 -5.68
CA LYS A 36 20.19 1.74 -5.39
C LYS A 36 19.75 1.25 -4.02
N ALA A 37 19.87 2.09 -2.99
CA ALA A 37 19.49 1.74 -1.63
C ALA A 37 17.98 1.54 -1.49
N PHE A 38 17.16 2.41 -2.08
CA PHE A 38 15.69 2.24 -2.08
C PHE A 38 15.27 1.00 -2.87
N ASN A 39 15.90 0.71 -4.00
CA ASN A 39 15.63 -0.51 -4.76
C ASN A 39 15.96 -1.77 -3.95
N ALA A 40 17.12 -1.81 -3.29
CA ALA A 40 17.52 -2.93 -2.43
C ALA A 40 16.58 -3.10 -1.24
N PHE A 41 16.17 -1.99 -0.62
CA PHE A 41 15.20 -1.99 0.48
C PHE A 41 13.83 -2.53 0.04
N TYR A 42 13.33 -2.07 -1.10
CA TYR A 42 12.05 -2.55 -1.65
C TYR A 42 12.12 -4.04 -2.02
N TRP A 43 13.24 -4.46 -2.61
CA TRP A 43 13.50 -5.87 -2.90
C TRP A 43 13.51 -6.74 -1.63
N ALA A 44 14.19 -6.29 -0.58
CA ALA A 44 14.24 -6.99 0.69
C ALA A 44 12.85 -7.12 1.35
N ILE A 45 12.02 -6.07 1.28
CA ILE A 45 10.64 -6.12 1.78
C ILE A 45 9.84 -7.18 1.03
N ASN A 46 9.87 -7.18 -0.30
CA ASN A 46 9.11 -8.13 -1.11
C ASN A 46 9.62 -9.56 -0.94
N LEU A 47 10.93 -9.75 -0.83
CA LEU A 47 11.50 -11.07 -0.54
C LEU A 47 11.05 -11.59 0.83
N GLY A 48 11.03 -10.73 1.86
CA GLY A 48 10.49 -11.07 3.18
C GLY A 48 9.00 -11.40 3.14
N SER A 49 8.21 -10.64 2.39
CA SER A 49 6.77 -10.88 2.20
C SER A 49 6.52 -12.22 1.49
N PHE A 50 7.29 -12.53 0.45
CA PHE A 50 7.21 -13.80 -0.25
C PHE A 50 7.38 -14.99 0.70
N PHE A 51 8.46 -15.01 1.48
CA PHE A 51 8.68 -16.08 2.46
C PHE A 51 7.60 -16.10 3.54
N SER A 52 7.15 -14.95 4.01
CA SER A 52 6.09 -14.85 5.01
C SER A 52 4.79 -15.49 4.53
N PHE A 53 4.34 -15.18 3.30
CA PHE A 53 3.11 -15.75 2.74
C PHE A 53 3.19 -17.27 2.50
N LEU A 54 4.38 -17.84 2.30
CA LEU A 54 4.54 -19.27 2.14
C LEU A 54 4.69 -20.00 3.48
N VAL A 55 5.56 -19.48 4.34
CA VAL A 55 5.99 -20.17 5.57
C VAL A 55 4.95 -20.05 6.68
N ILE A 56 4.39 -18.86 6.91
CA ILE A 56 3.51 -18.62 8.06
C ILE A 56 2.22 -19.46 7.98
N PRO A 57 1.48 -19.52 6.85
CA PRO A 57 0.30 -20.38 6.74
C PRO A 57 0.64 -21.87 6.86
N ALA A 58 1.79 -22.30 6.35
CA ALA A 58 2.24 -23.70 6.50
C ALA A 58 2.53 -24.01 7.97
N MET A 59 3.18 -23.11 8.70
CA MET A 59 3.41 -23.25 10.13
C MET A 59 2.13 -23.26 10.96
N GLU A 60 1.16 -22.42 10.60
CA GLU A 60 -0.15 -22.41 11.22
C GLU A 60 -0.84 -23.76 11.11
N GLN A 61 -0.82 -24.35 9.91
CA GLN A 61 -1.46 -25.64 9.63
C GLN A 61 -0.79 -26.81 10.36
N HIS A 62 0.54 -26.82 10.48
CA HIS A 62 1.29 -27.95 11.06
C HIS A 62 1.54 -27.78 12.57
N TYR A 63 1.74 -26.57 13.06
CA TYR A 63 2.20 -26.29 14.42
C TYR A 63 1.24 -25.35 15.20
N GLY A 64 0.21 -24.83 14.54
CA GLY A 64 -0.79 -23.96 15.12
C GLY A 64 -0.37 -22.47 15.21
N TYR A 65 -1.32 -21.64 15.64
CA TYR A 65 -1.18 -20.16 15.67
C TYR A 65 -0.01 -19.67 16.53
N SER A 66 0.29 -20.36 17.64
CA SER A 66 1.38 -19.94 18.54
C SER A 66 2.73 -19.87 17.82
N TRP A 67 3.06 -20.88 17.02
CA TRP A 67 4.29 -20.91 16.24
C TRP A 67 4.24 -19.96 15.04
N ALA A 68 3.10 -19.86 14.37
CA ALA A 68 2.90 -18.92 13.27
C ALA A 68 3.16 -17.46 13.68
N PHE A 69 2.78 -17.07 14.90
CA PHE A 69 3.08 -15.74 15.45
C PHE A 69 4.48 -15.63 16.08
N ALA A 70 5.05 -16.73 16.59
CA ALA A 70 6.37 -16.71 17.18
C ALA A 70 7.48 -16.42 16.16
N VAL A 71 7.37 -16.97 14.94
CA VAL A 71 8.40 -16.81 13.88
C VAL A 71 8.62 -15.35 13.50
N PRO A 72 7.61 -14.55 13.13
CA PRO A 72 7.78 -13.13 12.91
C PRO A 72 8.35 -12.39 14.11
N GLY A 73 7.93 -12.77 15.33
CA GLY A 73 8.46 -12.21 16.56
C GLY A 73 9.96 -12.43 16.74
N ILE A 74 10.44 -13.65 16.47
CA ILE A 74 11.87 -13.99 16.50
C ILE A 74 12.65 -13.16 15.47
N PHE A 75 12.16 -13.08 14.23
CA PHE A 75 12.81 -12.26 13.20
C PHE A 75 12.84 -10.78 13.57
N MET A 76 11.78 -10.24 14.17
CA MET A 76 11.77 -8.86 14.69
C MET A 76 12.77 -8.69 15.83
N GLY A 77 12.95 -9.67 16.71
CA GLY A 77 13.98 -9.68 17.74
C GLY A 77 15.39 -9.63 17.13
N ILE A 78 15.66 -10.47 16.12
CA ILE A 78 16.93 -10.47 15.39
C ILE A 78 17.16 -9.13 14.71
N ALA A 79 16.16 -8.59 14.00
CA ALA A 79 16.24 -7.30 13.33
C ALA A 79 16.55 -6.17 14.32
N THR A 80 15.88 -6.16 15.48
CA THR A 80 16.13 -5.20 16.55
C THR A 80 17.55 -5.31 17.09
N PHE A 81 18.05 -6.52 17.29
CA PHE A 81 19.43 -6.76 17.75
C PHE A 81 20.46 -6.28 16.72
N VAL A 82 20.28 -6.60 15.44
CA VAL A 82 21.15 -6.11 14.36
C VAL A 82 21.13 -4.60 14.27
N PHE A 83 19.95 -3.99 14.38
CA PHE A 83 19.80 -2.54 14.41
C PHE A 83 20.54 -1.92 15.62
N TRP A 84 20.40 -2.53 16.80
CA TRP A 84 21.09 -2.07 18.01
C TRP A 84 22.61 -2.18 17.89
N LEU A 85 23.15 -3.24 17.25
CA LEU A 85 24.60 -3.35 16.99
C LEU A 85 25.13 -2.19 16.14
N GLY A 86 24.32 -1.74 15.15
CA GLY A 86 24.66 -0.62 14.28
C GLY A 86 24.57 0.77 14.93
N ARG A 87 24.02 0.90 16.14
CA ARG A 87 23.66 2.19 16.77
C ARG A 87 24.75 3.26 16.84
N LYS A 88 26.02 2.87 16.86
CA LYS A 88 27.18 3.78 16.91
C LYS A 88 27.62 4.26 15.52
N LYS A 89 27.17 3.59 14.44
CA LYS A 89 27.55 3.88 13.06
C LYS A 89 26.50 4.71 12.32
N TYR A 90 25.28 4.80 12.85
CA TYR A 90 24.19 5.52 12.20
C TYR A 90 24.38 7.03 12.27
N HIS A 91 24.17 7.68 11.13
CA HIS A 91 23.98 9.11 11.07
C HIS A 91 22.63 9.46 11.71
N ARG A 92 22.67 10.33 12.72
CA ARG A 92 21.47 10.75 13.46
C ARG A 92 21.21 12.22 13.17
N THR A 93 20.10 12.52 12.55
CA THR A 93 19.64 13.89 12.37
C THR A 93 18.82 14.28 13.62
N PRO A 94 19.24 15.29 14.39
CA PRO A 94 18.43 15.74 15.52
C PRO A 94 17.10 16.31 15.01
N PRO A 95 16.01 16.17 15.78
CA PRO A 95 14.75 16.77 15.41
C PRO A 95 14.88 18.28 15.31
N GLU A 96 14.51 18.83 14.15
CA GLU A 96 14.45 20.28 13.99
C GLU A 96 13.38 20.82 14.94
N ARG A 97 13.79 21.64 15.93
CA ARG A 97 12.83 22.41 16.70
C ARG A 97 12.14 23.37 15.72
N ASN A 98 10.82 23.33 15.73
CA ASN A 98 9.99 24.29 14.99
C ASN A 98 10.48 25.69 15.36
N ASN A 99 11.22 26.38 14.48
CA ASN A 99 11.76 27.74 14.67
C ASN A 99 10.62 28.79 14.71
N GLY A 100 9.62 28.59 15.57
CA GLY A 100 8.46 29.45 15.70
C GLY A 100 7.41 29.30 14.59
N ARG A 101 7.64 28.46 13.57
CA ARG A 101 6.64 28.21 12.51
C ARG A 101 5.46 27.41 13.04
N ALA A 102 4.26 27.85 12.73
CA ALA A 102 3.05 27.10 13.07
C ALA A 102 2.98 25.82 12.24
N GLY A 103 2.75 24.69 12.90
CA GLY A 103 2.55 23.42 12.23
C GLY A 103 1.23 23.37 11.43
N PHE A 104 1.15 22.45 10.46
CA PHE A 104 -0.01 22.25 9.58
C PHE A 104 -1.35 22.20 10.33
N TRP A 105 -1.43 21.40 11.39
CA TRP A 105 -2.66 21.24 12.18
C TRP A 105 -3.12 22.52 12.85
N LYS A 106 -2.19 23.36 13.33
CA LYS A 106 -2.52 24.66 13.94
C LYS A 106 -3.10 25.60 12.89
N VAL A 107 -2.50 25.65 11.70
CA VAL A 107 -3.02 26.46 10.58
C VAL A 107 -4.40 25.99 10.19
N LEU A 108 -4.57 24.68 9.99
CA LEU A 108 -5.85 24.10 9.60
C LEU A 108 -6.96 24.36 10.64
N PHE A 109 -6.64 24.22 11.92
CA PHE A 109 -7.58 24.53 13.00
C PHE A 109 -8.05 25.99 12.96
N ILE A 110 -7.12 26.92 12.74
CA ILE A 110 -7.48 28.36 12.64
C ILE A 110 -8.33 28.61 11.39
N VAL A 111 -8.00 27.98 10.26
CA VAL A 111 -8.78 28.11 9.02
C VAL A 111 -10.21 27.64 9.20
N LEU A 112 -10.41 26.51 9.89
CA LEU A 112 -11.73 25.90 10.06
C LEU A 112 -12.58 26.59 11.13
N PHE A 113 -11.98 27.05 12.23
CA PHE A 113 -12.72 27.48 13.41
C PHE A 113 -12.54 28.95 13.78
N HIS A 114 -11.56 29.66 13.19
CA HIS A 114 -11.18 31.01 13.62
C HIS A 114 -11.07 32.03 12.47
N GLY A 115 -11.92 31.95 11.46
CA GLY A 115 -12.08 33.03 10.48
C GLY A 115 -11.28 32.88 9.19
N GLY A 116 -10.94 31.63 8.81
CA GLY A 116 -10.43 31.34 7.48
C GLY A 116 -8.95 31.68 7.25
N TRP A 117 -8.54 31.65 5.99
CA TRP A 117 -7.16 31.77 5.56
C TRP A 117 -6.49 33.10 5.94
N LYS A 118 -7.21 34.23 5.86
CA LYS A 118 -6.68 35.55 6.21
C LYS A 118 -6.28 35.63 7.69
N ASN A 119 -7.11 35.08 8.58
CA ASN A 119 -6.83 35.08 10.01
C ASN A 119 -5.69 34.07 10.35
N ALA A 120 -5.62 32.96 9.65
CA ALA A 120 -4.50 32.03 9.77
C ALA A 120 -3.17 32.69 9.35
N GLU A 121 -3.16 33.51 8.30
CA GLU A 121 -1.98 34.23 7.83
C GLU A 121 -1.48 35.24 8.85
N GLN A 122 -2.39 35.99 9.47
CA GLN A 122 -2.08 36.95 10.53
C GLN A 122 -1.49 36.28 11.79
N ARG A 123 -1.99 35.07 12.16
CA ARG A 123 -1.60 34.38 13.39
C ARG A 123 -0.44 33.45 13.23
N CYS A 124 -0.25 32.85 12.05
CA CYS A 124 0.73 31.82 11.79
C CYS A 124 1.81 32.25 10.80
N GLY A 125 1.63 33.38 10.12
CA GLY A 125 2.51 33.87 9.06
C GLY A 125 2.16 33.30 7.67
N ALA A 126 2.48 34.06 6.61
CA ALA A 126 2.19 33.71 5.21
C ALA A 126 2.82 32.37 4.79
N SER A 127 4.07 32.12 5.17
CA SER A 127 4.81 30.90 4.83
C SER A 127 4.14 29.63 5.38
N ALA A 128 3.64 29.63 6.63
CA ALA A 128 2.96 28.48 7.22
C ALA A 128 1.60 28.20 6.54
N VAL A 129 0.93 29.27 6.09
CA VAL A 129 -0.33 29.15 5.35
C VAL A 129 -0.10 28.63 3.95
N GLU A 130 0.96 29.05 3.27
CA GLU A 130 1.36 28.53 1.96
C GLU A 130 1.70 27.04 2.03
N ASP A 131 2.50 26.63 3.02
CA ASP A 131 2.78 25.23 3.31
C ASP A 131 1.51 24.41 3.52
N ALA A 132 0.55 24.93 4.30
CA ALA A 132 -0.71 24.24 4.55
C ALA A 132 -1.56 24.11 3.27
N ARG A 133 -1.62 25.12 2.43
CA ARG A 133 -2.30 25.05 1.12
C ARG A 133 -1.65 24.02 0.20
N HIS A 134 -0.32 23.97 0.21
CA HIS A 134 0.44 22.99 -0.58
C HIS A 134 0.12 21.56 -0.15
N ILE A 135 0.13 21.29 1.15
CA ILE A 135 -0.27 19.98 1.70
C ILE A 135 -1.70 19.65 1.28
N LEU A 136 -2.67 20.57 1.44
CA LEU A 136 -4.06 20.32 1.05
C LEU A 136 -4.21 20.03 -0.46
N LYS A 137 -3.41 20.69 -1.30
CA LYS A 137 -3.38 20.43 -2.74
C LYS A 137 -2.95 18.97 -3.00
N ILE A 138 -1.90 18.47 -2.33
CA ILE A 138 -1.44 17.08 -2.42
C ILE A 138 -2.52 16.12 -1.87
N LEU A 139 -3.08 16.41 -0.70
CA LEU A 139 -4.13 15.60 -0.07
C LEU A 139 -5.36 15.46 -0.96
N SER A 140 -5.67 16.46 -1.79
CA SER A 140 -6.77 16.38 -2.76
C SER A 140 -6.57 15.31 -3.85
N ILE A 141 -5.33 14.85 -4.06
CA ILE A 141 -4.99 13.68 -4.89
C ILE A 141 -5.05 12.42 -4.03
N PHE A 142 -4.55 12.47 -2.79
CA PHE A 142 -4.52 11.33 -1.88
C PHE A 142 -5.89 10.77 -1.52
N VAL A 143 -6.94 11.58 -1.52
CA VAL A 143 -8.33 11.11 -1.30
C VAL A 143 -8.72 10.01 -2.28
N PHE A 144 -8.25 10.08 -3.54
CA PHE A 144 -8.52 9.04 -4.55
C PHE A 144 -7.66 7.78 -4.38
N ILE A 145 -6.63 7.83 -3.53
CA ILE A 145 -5.77 6.69 -3.20
C ILE A 145 -6.43 5.78 -2.15
N ILE A 146 -7.28 6.35 -1.29
CA ILE A 146 -7.99 5.61 -0.24
C ILE A 146 -8.79 4.42 -0.80
N PRO A 147 -9.66 4.59 -1.80
CA PRO A 147 -10.38 3.47 -2.40
C PRO A 147 -9.48 2.41 -3.05
N PHE A 148 -8.31 2.81 -3.60
CA PHE A 148 -7.34 1.85 -4.12
C PHE A 148 -6.88 0.88 -3.03
N TRP A 149 -6.50 1.39 -1.86
CA TRP A 149 -6.08 0.55 -0.75
C TRP A 149 -7.20 -0.36 -0.25
N SER A 150 -8.45 0.14 -0.20
CA SER A 150 -9.58 -0.70 0.19
C SER A 150 -9.80 -1.89 -0.76
N ILE A 151 -9.51 -1.69 -2.03
CA ILE A 151 -9.59 -2.74 -3.05
C ILE A 151 -8.39 -3.69 -2.94
N PHE A 152 -7.19 -3.16 -2.78
CA PHE A 152 -5.96 -3.94 -2.67
C PHE A 152 -6.00 -4.91 -1.47
N GLU A 153 -6.47 -4.45 -0.32
CA GLU A 153 -6.59 -5.25 0.91
C GLU A 153 -7.61 -6.41 0.80
N GLN A 154 -8.45 -6.44 -0.25
CA GLN A 154 -9.31 -7.58 -0.52
C GLN A 154 -8.51 -8.86 -0.86
N THR A 155 -7.27 -8.73 -1.28
CA THR A 155 -6.37 -9.87 -1.52
C THR A 155 -6.15 -10.71 -0.27
N ALA A 156 -6.12 -10.07 0.91
CA ALA A 156 -5.93 -10.74 2.20
C ALA A 156 -7.25 -11.22 2.85
N SER A 157 -8.40 -10.89 2.27
CA SER A 157 -9.72 -11.23 2.82
C SER A 157 -10.61 -11.96 1.81
N SER A 158 -11.33 -11.24 0.96
CA SER A 158 -12.30 -11.83 0.04
C SER A 158 -11.67 -12.74 -1.03
N TRP A 159 -10.43 -12.49 -1.46
CA TRP A 159 -9.75 -13.38 -2.40
C TRP A 159 -9.31 -14.68 -1.75
N VAL A 160 -8.88 -14.64 -0.49
CA VAL A 160 -8.59 -15.86 0.29
C VAL A 160 -9.89 -16.69 0.47
N ALA A 161 -11.00 -16.04 0.79
CA ALA A 161 -12.30 -16.70 0.89
C ALA A 161 -12.80 -17.27 -0.46
N GLN A 162 -12.52 -16.60 -1.58
CA GLN A 162 -12.75 -17.15 -2.92
C GLN A 162 -11.85 -18.37 -3.19
N GLY A 163 -10.57 -18.25 -2.89
CA GLY A 163 -9.59 -19.32 -3.06
C GLY A 163 -9.90 -20.58 -2.25
N SER A 164 -10.56 -20.45 -1.08
CA SER A 164 -10.98 -21.61 -0.29
C SER A 164 -12.07 -22.46 -0.96
N ARG A 165 -12.74 -21.94 -2.00
CA ARG A 165 -13.70 -22.65 -2.85
C ARG A 165 -13.05 -23.23 -4.12
N MET A 166 -11.74 -23.01 -4.30
CA MET A 166 -10.98 -23.48 -5.46
C MET A 166 -10.12 -24.69 -5.08
N ILE A 167 -9.68 -25.45 -6.09
CA ILE A 167 -8.75 -26.56 -5.91
C ILE A 167 -7.36 -26.01 -5.65
N PRO A 168 -6.71 -26.37 -4.53
CA PRO A 168 -5.33 -25.99 -4.24
C PRO A 168 -4.38 -26.42 -5.36
N LEU A 169 -3.30 -25.66 -5.56
CA LEU A 169 -2.25 -26.02 -6.51
C LEU A 169 -1.25 -26.97 -5.83
N SER A 170 -1.19 -28.22 -6.31
CA SER A 170 -0.22 -29.20 -5.82
C SER A 170 1.06 -29.16 -6.64
N ILE A 171 2.20 -29.04 -5.96
CA ILE A 171 3.53 -29.06 -6.56
C ILE A 171 4.24 -30.32 -6.06
N PRO A 172 4.62 -31.26 -6.95
CA PRO A 172 5.33 -32.46 -6.56
C PRO A 172 6.72 -32.10 -6.01
N LEU A 173 7.08 -32.69 -4.85
CA LEU A 173 8.38 -32.49 -4.23
C LEU A 173 9.38 -33.53 -4.67
N PRO A 174 10.66 -33.16 -4.90
CA PRO A 174 11.74 -34.11 -5.09
C PRO A 174 11.90 -34.95 -3.82
N GLY A 175 11.54 -36.23 -3.87
CA GLY A 175 11.60 -37.14 -2.71
C GLY A 175 10.26 -37.76 -2.33
N GLY A 176 9.18 -37.43 -3.05
CA GLY A 176 7.84 -37.95 -2.86
C GLY A 176 7.00 -37.08 -1.94
N GLY A 177 5.71 -37.01 -2.24
CA GLY A 177 4.72 -36.10 -1.60
C GLY A 177 4.49 -34.82 -2.41
N ASP A 178 3.39 -34.17 -2.11
CA ASP A 178 2.96 -32.91 -2.79
C ASP A 178 2.93 -31.77 -1.80
N TRP A 179 3.48 -30.62 -2.21
CA TRP A 179 3.28 -29.38 -1.49
C TRP A 179 2.05 -28.67 -2.03
N SER A 180 1.05 -28.49 -1.18
CA SER A 180 -0.19 -27.83 -1.54
C SER A 180 -0.12 -26.33 -1.25
N ILE A 181 -0.26 -25.52 -2.30
CA ILE A 181 -0.40 -24.06 -2.18
C ILE A 181 -1.89 -23.75 -2.01
N GLY A 182 -2.23 -23.31 -0.79
CA GLY A 182 -3.59 -22.97 -0.41
C GLY A 182 -3.94 -21.48 -0.59
N PRO A 183 -5.17 -21.10 -0.19
CA PRO A 183 -5.72 -19.75 -0.39
C PRO A 183 -4.91 -18.63 0.26
N ALA A 184 -4.29 -18.85 1.41
CA ALA A 184 -3.44 -17.85 2.05
C ALA A 184 -2.07 -17.74 1.39
N GLN A 185 -1.55 -18.84 0.85
CA GLN A 185 -0.21 -18.91 0.26
C GLN A 185 -0.16 -18.31 -1.15
N ILE A 186 -1.25 -18.33 -1.91
CA ILE A 186 -1.29 -17.75 -3.26
C ILE A 186 -0.98 -16.24 -3.26
N GLN A 187 -1.13 -15.56 -2.12
CA GLN A 187 -0.75 -14.16 -1.95
C GLN A 187 0.76 -13.93 -2.19
N ALA A 188 1.59 -14.98 -2.07
CA ALA A 188 3.01 -14.93 -2.43
C ALA A 188 3.26 -14.56 -3.90
N ALA A 189 2.25 -14.69 -4.76
CA ALA A 189 2.34 -14.25 -6.15
C ALA A 189 2.57 -12.75 -6.28
N ASN A 190 1.95 -11.92 -5.41
CA ASN A 190 2.11 -10.46 -5.48
C ASN A 190 3.58 -10.03 -5.32
N PRO A 191 4.32 -10.36 -4.25
CA PRO A 191 5.71 -9.96 -4.12
C PRO A 191 6.62 -10.53 -5.21
N ILE A 192 6.34 -11.73 -5.74
CA ILE A 192 7.09 -12.26 -6.90
C ILE A 192 6.85 -11.35 -8.11
N PHE A 193 5.61 -11.07 -8.44
CA PHE A 193 5.27 -10.20 -9.56
C PHE A 193 5.84 -8.79 -9.39
N VAL A 194 5.84 -8.25 -8.17
CA VAL A 194 6.47 -6.95 -7.89
C VAL A 194 7.96 -7.00 -8.22
N MET A 195 8.69 -8.01 -7.74
CA MET A 195 10.14 -8.16 -7.98
C MET A 195 10.47 -8.32 -9.47
N VAL A 196 9.60 -8.94 -10.25
CA VAL A 196 9.77 -9.14 -11.70
C VAL A 196 9.30 -7.92 -12.49
N PHE A 197 8.14 -7.36 -12.17
CA PHE A 197 7.52 -6.33 -12.99
C PHE A 197 8.13 -4.95 -12.79
N ILE A 198 8.68 -4.61 -11.62
CA ILE A 198 9.35 -3.32 -11.43
C ILE A 198 10.48 -3.12 -12.46
N PRO A 199 11.48 -4.02 -12.57
CA PRO A 199 12.51 -3.86 -13.59
C PRO A 199 11.94 -3.90 -15.01
N LEU A 200 10.98 -4.78 -15.30
CA LEU A 200 10.37 -4.86 -16.61
C LEU A 200 9.65 -3.57 -17.02
N ILE A 201 8.83 -3.01 -16.12
CA ILE A 201 8.09 -1.77 -16.37
C ILE A 201 9.07 -0.60 -16.49
N THR A 202 10.07 -0.53 -15.63
CA THR A 202 11.04 0.57 -15.63
C THR A 202 11.91 0.60 -16.89
N VAL A 203 12.35 -0.58 -17.36
CA VAL A 203 13.26 -0.69 -18.51
C VAL A 203 12.52 -0.71 -19.84
N PHE A 204 11.37 -1.37 -19.92
CA PHE A 204 10.71 -1.62 -21.20
C PHE A 204 9.43 -0.81 -21.43
N VAL A 205 8.68 -0.47 -20.36
CA VAL A 205 7.39 0.21 -20.50
C VAL A 205 7.54 1.72 -20.44
N TYR A 206 8.18 2.26 -19.41
CA TYR A 206 8.31 3.71 -19.25
C TYR A 206 9.03 4.42 -20.40
N PRO A 207 10.10 3.88 -21.01
CA PRO A 207 10.73 4.54 -22.14
C PRO A 207 9.89 4.52 -23.41
N LYS A 208 9.01 3.52 -23.59
CA LYS A 208 8.19 3.34 -24.79
C LYS A 208 6.84 4.05 -24.71
N VAL A 209 6.29 4.18 -23.51
CA VAL A 209 4.97 4.79 -23.27
C VAL A 209 5.14 6.16 -22.63
N VAL A 210 5.40 7.17 -23.47
CA VAL A 210 5.70 8.55 -23.04
C VAL A 210 4.62 9.14 -22.13
N THR A 211 3.36 8.75 -22.29
CA THR A 211 2.27 9.20 -21.44
C THR A 211 2.44 8.76 -19.99
N LEU A 212 3.03 7.58 -19.76
CA LEU A 212 3.36 7.07 -18.42
C LEU A 212 4.60 7.72 -17.79
N ALA A 213 5.29 8.63 -18.49
CA ALA A 213 6.31 9.46 -17.87
C ALA A 213 5.72 10.44 -16.85
N ARG A 214 4.42 10.79 -16.98
CA ARG A 214 3.72 11.73 -16.09
C ARG A 214 3.18 11.00 -14.85
N PRO A 215 3.56 11.40 -13.61
CA PRO A 215 3.12 10.72 -12.39
C PRO A 215 1.60 10.64 -12.24
N LEU A 216 0.87 11.73 -12.54
CA LEU A 216 -0.58 11.75 -12.44
C LEU A 216 -1.27 10.78 -13.44
N VAL A 217 -0.67 10.54 -14.60
CA VAL A 217 -1.19 9.55 -15.57
C VAL A 217 -0.95 8.14 -15.06
N ARG A 218 0.24 7.85 -14.50
CA ARG A 218 0.54 6.56 -13.89
C ARG A 218 -0.45 6.20 -12.78
N LEU A 219 -0.71 7.14 -11.86
CA LEU A 219 -1.70 6.97 -10.79
C LEU A 219 -3.10 6.65 -11.33
N GLY A 220 -3.55 7.40 -12.34
CA GLY A 220 -4.86 7.16 -12.96
C GLY A 220 -4.95 5.83 -13.69
N THR A 221 -3.88 5.42 -14.39
CA THR A 221 -3.81 4.11 -15.05
C THR A 221 -3.84 2.98 -14.02
N GLY A 222 -3.12 3.12 -12.90
CA GLY A 222 -3.17 2.17 -11.79
C GLY A 222 -4.61 2.00 -11.27
N LEU A 223 -5.31 3.11 -10.98
CA LEU A 223 -6.72 3.06 -10.55
C LEU A 223 -7.63 2.38 -11.58
N ALA A 224 -7.47 2.64 -12.86
CA ALA A 224 -8.25 1.99 -13.90
C ALA A 224 -7.98 0.48 -13.98
N LEU A 225 -6.72 0.06 -13.86
CA LEU A 225 -6.34 -1.35 -13.84
C LEU A 225 -6.91 -2.09 -12.62
N SER A 226 -7.04 -1.44 -11.46
CA SER A 226 -7.68 -2.08 -10.31
C SER A 226 -9.15 -2.43 -10.57
N SER A 227 -9.88 -1.61 -11.34
CA SER A 227 -11.24 -1.95 -11.78
C SER A 227 -11.24 -3.20 -12.68
N VAL A 228 -10.35 -3.26 -13.66
CA VAL A 228 -10.21 -4.45 -14.53
C VAL A 228 -9.88 -5.70 -13.71
N THR A 229 -9.02 -5.57 -12.72
CA THR A 229 -8.70 -6.68 -11.80
C THR A 229 -9.96 -7.27 -11.16
N PHE A 230 -10.82 -6.40 -10.63
CA PHE A 230 -12.04 -6.86 -9.94
C PHE A 230 -13.11 -7.42 -10.90
N LEU A 231 -13.12 -7.00 -12.16
CA LEU A 231 -13.95 -7.67 -13.19
C LEU A 231 -13.46 -9.11 -13.44
N ILE A 232 -12.15 -9.34 -13.44
CA ILE A 232 -11.59 -10.70 -13.58
C ILE A 232 -11.97 -11.54 -12.36
N VAL A 233 -11.83 -11.00 -11.15
CA VAL A 233 -12.21 -11.69 -9.90
C VAL A 233 -13.71 -12.00 -9.88
N ALA A 234 -14.55 -11.06 -10.30
CA ALA A 234 -16.00 -11.25 -10.41
C ALA A 234 -16.34 -12.37 -11.41
N PHE A 235 -15.65 -12.42 -12.55
CA PHE A 235 -15.80 -13.51 -13.51
C PHE A 235 -15.42 -14.88 -12.93
N LEU A 236 -14.32 -14.98 -12.20
CA LEU A 236 -13.92 -16.20 -11.51
C LEU A 236 -14.98 -16.62 -10.48
N GLN A 237 -15.52 -15.66 -9.73
CA GLN A 237 -16.56 -15.91 -8.75
C GLN A 237 -17.86 -16.40 -9.39
N TYR A 238 -18.28 -15.77 -10.48
CA TYR A 238 -19.45 -16.19 -11.27
C TYR A 238 -19.32 -17.64 -11.73
N ARG A 239 -18.13 -18.05 -12.21
CA ARG A 239 -17.86 -19.43 -12.62
C ARG A 239 -17.95 -20.41 -11.44
N LEU A 240 -17.45 -20.03 -10.26
CA LEU A 240 -17.53 -20.84 -9.04
C LEU A 240 -18.98 -20.99 -8.55
N GLU A 241 -19.76 -19.92 -8.60
CA GLU A 241 -21.20 -19.94 -8.25
C GLU A 241 -22.02 -20.81 -9.22
N GLY A 242 -21.61 -20.86 -10.48
CA GLY A 242 -22.15 -21.77 -11.49
C GLY A 242 -21.71 -23.23 -11.36
N GLY A 243 -21.00 -23.60 -10.27
CA GLY A 243 -20.55 -24.97 -10.00
C GLY A 243 -19.29 -25.40 -10.74
N ALA A 244 -18.54 -24.47 -11.35
CA ALA A 244 -17.28 -24.79 -12.02
C ALA A 244 -16.18 -25.16 -10.99
N SER A 245 -15.55 -26.32 -11.19
CA SER A 245 -14.36 -26.71 -10.43
C SER A 245 -13.13 -26.06 -11.05
N MET A 246 -12.47 -25.16 -10.32
CA MET A 246 -11.37 -24.35 -10.82
C MET A 246 -10.15 -24.44 -9.91
N SER A 247 -8.94 -24.54 -10.50
CA SER A 247 -7.70 -24.45 -9.75
C SER A 247 -7.47 -23.02 -9.23
N ILE A 248 -6.91 -22.89 -8.03
CA ILE A 248 -6.50 -21.60 -7.45
C ILE A 248 -5.47 -20.84 -8.31
N ALA A 249 -4.77 -21.55 -9.21
CA ALA A 249 -3.86 -20.92 -10.16
C ALA A 249 -4.54 -19.85 -11.04
N TRP A 250 -5.86 -19.92 -11.25
CA TRP A 250 -6.60 -18.87 -11.97
C TRP A 250 -6.55 -17.52 -11.27
N GLN A 251 -6.34 -17.47 -9.95
CA GLN A 251 -6.15 -16.21 -9.23
C GLN A 251 -4.83 -15.52 -9.59
N LEU A 252 -3.84 -16.21 -10.17
CA LEU A 252 -2.61 -15.57 -10.63
C LEU A 252 -2.87 -14.48 -11.68
N ILE A 253 -3.93 -14.60 -12.49
CA ILE A 253 -4.29 -13.61 -13.50
C ILE A 253 -4.66 -12.27 -12.85
N PRO A 254 -5.67 -12.19 -11.95
CA PRO A 254 -5.98 -10.93 -11.27
C PRO A 254 -4.83 -10.46 -10.36
N TYR A 255 -4.03 -11.33 -9.74
CA TYR A 255 -2.81 -10.92 -9.02
C TYR A 255 -1.81 -10.23 -9.95
N CYS A 256 -1.58 -10.74 -11.15
CA CYS A 256 -0.72 -10.12 -12.16
C CYS A 256 -1.18 -8.68 -12.50
N VAL A 257 -2.46 -8.52 -12.82
CA VAL A 257 -3.03 -7.20 -13.18
C VAL A 257 -3.03 -6.25 -11.99
N LEU A 258 -3.38 -6.74 -10.79
CA LEU A 258 -3.37 -5.92 -9.58
C LEU A 258 -1.95 -5.47 -9.21
N THR A 259 -0.95 -6.33 -9.38
CA THR A 259 0.45 -5.96 -9.10
C THR A 259 0.96 -4.88 -10.06
N ILE A 260 0.60 -4.96 -11.35
CA ILE A 260 0.91 -3.87 -12.29
C ILE A 260 0.22 -2.57 -11.84
N SER A 261 -1.06 -2.65 -11.45
CA SER A 261 -1.81 -1.54 -10.88
C SER A 261 -1.13 -0.95 -9.64
N GLU A 262 -0.70 -1.80 -8.73
CA GLU A 262 0.03 -1.43 -7.50
C GLU A 262 1.34 -0.71 -7.81
N ILE A 263 2.16 -1.24 -8.70
CA ILE A 263 3.44 -0.61 -9.08
C ILE A 263 3.21 0.78 -9.65
N LEU A 264 2.24 0.93 -10.57
CA LEU A 264 1.90 2.22 -11.14
C LEU A 264 1.34 3.20 -10.10
N HIS A 265 0.73 2.71 -9.04
CA HIS A 265 0.07 3.50 -8.02
C HIS A 265 1.00 3.81 -6.84
N SER A 266 1.54 2.78 -6.20
CA SER A 266 2.28 2.90 -4.93
C SER A 266 3.62 3.62 -5.09
N THR A 267 4.42 3.19 -6.06
CA THR A 267 5.74 3.81 -6.30
C THR A 267 5.58 5.26 -6.75
N THR A 268 4.62 5.49 -7.65
CA THR A 268 4.37 6.82 -8.20
C THR A 268 3.75 7.77 -7.17
N GLY A 269 2.83 7.29 -6.34
CA GLY A 269 2.19 8.13 -5.32
C GLY A 269 3.19 8.61 -4.27
N LEU A 270 4.11 7.75 -3.86
CA LEU A 270 5.18 8.13 -2.94
C LEU A 270 6.19 9.08 -3.62
N GLU A 271 6.57 8.83 -4.87
CA GLU A 271 7.41 9.72 -5.68
C GLU A 271 6.76 11.10 -5.83
N PHE A 272 5.49 11.15 -6.20
CA PHE A 272 4.71 12.37 -6.33
C PHE A 272 4.65 13.14 -5.01
N ALA A 273 4.34 12.45 -3.91
CA ALA A 273 4.34 13.03 -2.58
C ALA A 273 5.68 13.68 -2.23
N TYR A 274 6.77 12.98 -2.52
CA TYR A 274 8.11 13.41 -2.15
C TYR A 274 8.65 14.54 -3.02
N THR A 275 8.30 14.57 -4.31
CA THR A 275 8.74 15.60 -5.26
C THR A 275 7.96 16.90 -5.12
N GLN A 276 6.66 16.79 -4.81
CA GLN A 276 5.78 17.95 -4.61
C GLN A 276 5.91 18.57 -3.21
N ALA A 277 6.49 17.87 -2.24
CA ALA A 277 6.62 18.34 -0.87
C ALA A 277 7.79 19.30 -0.68
N PRO A 278 7.61 20.44 0.02
CA PRO A 278 8.71 21.22 0.55
C PRO A 278 9.64 20.35 1.43
N LEU A 279 10.94 20.63 1.40
CA LEU A 279 11.96 19.78 2.08
C LEU A 279 11.63 19.51 3.55
N HIS A 280 11.14 20.51 4.27
CA HIS A 280 10.79 20.43 5.70
C HIS A 280 9.43 19.72 5.99
N LEU A 281 8.63 19.43 4.97
CA LEU A 281 7.32 18.78 5.10
C LEU A 281 7.27 17.35 4.56
N LYS A 282 8.38 16.81 4.06
CA LYS A 282 8.43 15.48 3.46
C LYS A 282 7.95 14.37 4.39
N SER A 283 8.34 14.42 5.67
CA SER A 283 7.89 13.44 6.67
C SER A 283 6.40 13.55 6.95
N VAL A 284 5.85 14.77 6.97
CA VAL A 284 4.41 15.00 7.17
C VAL A 284 3.61 14.40 6.02
N ILE A 285 4.05 14.61 4.78
CA ILE A 285 3.35 14.10 3.60
C ILE A 285 3.47 12.58 3.51
N THR A 286 4.63 11.99 3.86
CA THR A 286 4.78 10.54 3.97
C THR A 286 3.85 9.94 5.04
N SER A 287 3.63 10.66 6.15
CA SER A 287 2.65 10.24 7.16
C SER A 287 1.22 10.25 6.63
N PHE A 288 0.85 11.25 5.83
CA PHE A 288 -0.45 11.27 5.15
C PHE A 288 -0.58 10.16 4.11
N TRP A 289 0.49 9.79 3.43
CA TRP A 289 0.50 8.60 2.56
C TRP A 289 0.13 7.33 3.35
N ASN A 290 0.77 7.07 4.48
CA ASN A 290 0.43 5.93 5.34
C ASN A 290 -1.00 6.01 5.88
N LEU A 291 -1.52 7.23 6.13
CA LEU A 291 -2.90 7.44 6.56
C LEU A 291 -3.92 7.07 5.47
N THR A 292 -3.57 7.13 4.18
CA THR A 292 -4.45 6.64 3.11
C THR A 292 -4.66 5.14 3.17
N ILE A 293 -3.61 4.37 3.54
CA ILE A 293 -3.72 2.92 3.74
C ILE A 293 -4.67 2.62 4.90
N PHE A 294 -4.49 3.30 6.04
CA PHE A 294 -5.40 3.18 7.19
C PHE A 294 -6.85 3.50 6.81
N ALA A 295 -7.06 4.62 6.10
CA ALA A 295 -8.40 5.03 5.67
C ALA A 295 -9.02 4.03 4.69
N GLY A 296 -8.21 3.41 3.82
CA GLY A 296 -8.63 2.32 2.94
C GLY A 296 -9.14 1.11 3.72
N ASN A 297 -8.40 0.68 4.75
CA ASN A 297 -8.82 -0.42 5.63
C ASN A 297 -10.10 -0.07 6.41
N MET A 298 -10.23 1.18 6.89
CA MET A 298 -11.46 1.64 7.55
C MET A 298 -12.65 1.64 6.57
N LEU A 299 -12.42 2.00 5.32
CA LEU A 299 -13.46 1.95 4.29
C LEU A 299 -13.95 0.51 4.04
N VAL A 300 -13.02 -0.47 3.97
CA VAL A 300 -13.37 -1.90 3.90
C VAL A 300 -14.21 -2.31 5.10
N ALA A 301 -13.78 -1.98 6.30
CA ALA A 301 -14.49 -2.33 7.53
C ALA A 301 -15.92 -1.71 7.54
N ALA A 302 -16.05 -0.45 7.13
CA ALA A 302 -17.33 0.23 7.04
C ALA A 302 -18.24 -0.41 5.98
N ILE A 303 -17.74 -0.66 4.76
CA ILE A 303 -18.51 -1.31 3.70
C ILE A 303 -18.97 -2.70 4.17
N THR A 304 -18.07 -3.47 4.78
CA THR A 304 -18.42 -4.81 5.29
C THR A 304 -19.48 -4.73 6.37
N PHE A 305 -19.38 -3.79 7.31
CA PHE A 305 -20.34 -3.60 8.40
C PHE A 305 -21.73 -3.23 7.87
N PHE A 306 -21.82 -2.27 6.94
CA PHE A 306 -23.10 -1.80 6.39
C PHE A 306 -23.74 -2.77 5.39
N LEU A 307 -22.95 -3.55 4.67
CA LEU A 307 -23.49 -4.53 3.70
C LEU A 307 -23.77 -5.90 4.33
N SER A 308 -23.32 -6.17 5.56
CA SER A 308 -23.45 -7.51 6.16
C SER A 308 -24.84 -7.80 6.78
N ASN A 309 -25.80 -6.88 6.79
CA ASN A 309 -27.21 -7.03 7.21
C ASN A 309 -27.56 -8.34 7.97
N GLY A 310 -26.69 -8.82 8.88
CA GLY A 310 -26.89 -10.05 9.64
C GLY A 310 -26.55 -11.38 8.90
N GLU A 311 -26.32 -11.37 7.62
CA GLU A 311 -25.73 -12.50 6.89
C GLU A 311 -24.21 -12.46 7.02
N SER A 312 -23.58 -13.65 7.10
CA SER A 312 -22.15 -13.80 7.38
C SER A 312 -21.33 -12.76 6.61
N ALA A 313 -20.56 -11.93 7.31
CA ALA A 313 -19.66 -10.92 6.75
C ALA A 313 -18.70 -11.48 5.68
N ASN A 314 -18.58 -12.81 5.62
CA ASN A 314 -17.77 -13.60 4.69
C ASN A 314 -18.52 -14.06 3.42
N ALA A 315 -19.77 -13.66 3.20
CA ALA A 315 -20.49 -14.03 1.98
C ALA A 315 -19.83 -13.33 0.78
N ILE A 316 -18.93 -14.01 0.10
CA ILE A 316 -18.38 -13.57 -1.18
C ILE A 316 -19.42 -13.87 -2.26
N SER A 317 -19.69 -12.88 -3.10
CA SER A 317 -20.62 -13.01 -4.24
C SER A 317 -20.07 -12.27 -5.45
N THR A 318 -20.49 -12.70 -6.63
CA THR A 318 -20.21 -12.03 -7.90
C THR A 318 -20.60 -10.56 -7.85
N ASP A 319 -21.77 -10.23 -7.30
CA ASP A 319 -22.27 -8.86 -7.21
C ASP A 319 -21.36 -7.95 -6.35
N ARG A 320 -20.80 -8.48 -5.26
CA ARG A 320 -19.83 -7.71 -4.44
C ARG A 320 -18.57 -7.38 -5.21
N PHE A 321 -18.04 -8.32 -5.97
CA PHE A 321 -16.84 -8.05 -6.78
C PHE A 321 -17.12 -7.08 -7.93
N ILE A 322 -18.32 -7.14 -8.54
CA ILE A 322 -18.78 -6.15 -9.52
C ILE A 322 -18.91 -4.77 -8.87
N LEU A 323 -19.47 -4.69 -7.66
CA LEU A 323 -19.57 -3.43 -6.91
C LEU A 323 -18.18 -2.80 -6.68
N TYR A 324 -17.19 -3.59 -6.27
CA TYR A 324 -15.81 -3.11 -6.12
C TYR A 324 -15.21 -2.65 -7.46
N ALA A 325 -15.48 -3.37 -8.56
CA ALA A 325 -15.03 -2.96 -9.89
C ALA A 325 -15.65 -1.63 -10.34
N ILE A 326 -16.95 -1.44 -10.11
CA ILE A 326 -17.66 -0.19 -10.40
C ILE A 326 -17.11 0.96 -9.54
N LEU A 327 -16.94 0.72 -8.23
CA LEU A 327 -16.36 1.72 -7.33
C LEU A 327 -14.99 2.18 -7.81
N ALA A 328 -14.12 1.24 -8.18
CA ALA A 328 -12.79 1.53 -8.73
C ALA A 328 -12.87 2.34 -10.03
N ALA A 329 -13.78 1.99 -10.93
CA ALA A 329 -14.00 2.71 -12.20
C ALA A 329 -14.46 4.15 -11.95
N VAL A 330 -15.44 4.35 -11.08
CA VAL A 330 -15.96 5.68 -10.71
C VAL A 330 -14.85 6.53 -10.11
N VAL A 331 -14.05 5.96 -9.20
CA VAL A 331 -12.91 6.64 -8.59
C VAL A 331 -11.85 7.00 -9.64
N ALA A 332 -11.52 6.11 -10.58
CA ALA A 332 -10.57 6.37 -11.65
C ALA A 332 -11.03 7.51 -12.57
N VAL A 333 -12.32 7.57 -12.89
CA VAL A 333 -12.93 8.65 -13.68
C VAL A 333 -12.88 9.97 -12.91
N ALA A 334 -13.34 9.99 -11.66
CA ALA A 334 -13.31 11.19 -10.81
C ALA A 334 -11.88 11.70 -10.59
N TYR A 335 -10.93 10.79 -10.36
CA TYR A 335 -9.50 11.10 -10.30
C TYR A 335 -9.01 11.78 -11.58
N SER A 336 -9.39 11.26 -12.76
CA SER A 336 -8.96 11.81 -14.04
C SER A 336 -9.38 13.27 -14.24
N PHE A 337 -10.58 13.64 -13.79
CA PHE A 337 -11.04 15.03 -13.78
C PHE A 337 -10.22 15.89 -12.81
N ARG A 338 -9.91 15.38 -11.61
CA ARG A 338 -9.12 16.12 -10.62
C ARG A 338 -7.67 16.29 -11.06
N ALA A 339 -7.06 15.25 -11.62
CA ALA A 339 -5.69 15.26 -12.13
C ALA A 339 -5.50 16.29 -13.27
N ARG A 340 -6.47 16.38 -14.19
CA ARG A 340 -6.44 17.39 -15.27
C ARG A 340 -6.49 18.82 -14.73
N ARG A 341 -7.25 19.06 -13.64
CA ARG A 341 -7.28 20.38 -13.00
C ARG A 341 -6.01 20.68 -12.22
N TYR A 342 -5.42 19.66 -11.58
CA TYR A 342 -4.17 19.80 -10.86
C TYR A 342 -3.03 20.23 -11.79
N GLY A 343 -2.86 19.56 -12.92
CA GLY A 343 -1.79 19.84 -13.89
C GLY A 343 -1.93 21.19 -14.66
N LYS A 344 -3.10 21.86 -14.60
CA LYS A 344 -3.28 23.21 -15.15
C LYS A 344 -2.88 24.33 -14.18
N THR A 345 -2.64 24.00 -12.93
CA THR A 345 -2.26 24.95 -11.87
C THR A 345 -0.77 24.90 -11.53
N GLU A 346 -0.02 24.05 -12.21
CA GLU A 346 1.46 24.05 -12.32
C GLU A 346 1.90 24.73 -13.61
#